data_bb1245b75fc62a7c631536dc6125e1af
#
_entry.id   bb1245b75fc62a7c631536dc6125e1af
#
_cell.length_a   1.000
_cell.length_b   1.000
_cell.length_c   1.000
_cell.angle_alpha   90.00
_cell.angle_beta   90.00
_cell.angle_gamma   90.00
#
_symmetry.space_group_name_H-M   'P 1'
#
loop_
_entity.id
_entity.type
_entity.pdbx_description
1 polymer ?
#
loop_
_entity_poly.entity_id
_entity_poly.type
_entity_poly.pdbx_seq_one_letter_code
_entity_poly.pdbx_strand_id
1 'polypeptide(L)'
;MSIQLFLWPIVFIQRTKRTMKKLVFLSLALTATLFATAQTAKKPTKDWSKFDFTNRAADHLVIQYGAEAWLNRPTALRTGNGFSRHFNVYFMFDKPVKSNPKYSVAYGVGLGTSHIFFDNTRVDFKSGAPTLQYTAVDSVDHFKKNKATSIYAEIPAEIRYYSNPENPNKSWKAAIGVKVGSLIKAYTKGKNLINKQGESVYGTAYIEKNVTKRYINGTSLAVTGRVGYGSLSLHAGYQFNSVLKEGFGPTMQRLSVGITLSGL
;
A
#
# COMPACT_ATOMS: atom_id res chain seq x y z
N MET A 1 -48.98 26.30 8.39
CA MET A 1 -47.90 26.40 9.42
C MET A 1 -46.93 25.26 9.20
N SER A 2 -45.68 25.54 8.92
CA SER A 2 -44.48 24.67 8.89
C SER A 2 -44.14 23.90 7.61
N ILE A 3 -43.56 24.62 6.62
CA ILE A 3 -42.72 24.05 5.56
C ILE A 3 -41.31 24.67 5.70
N GLN A 4 -40.63 24.51 6.82
CA GLN A 4 -39.29 25.10 7.02
C GLN A 4 -38.21 24.10 7.45
N LEU A 5 -38.51 22.82 7.61
CA LEU A 5 -37.57 21.86 8.22
C LEU A 5 -36.84 20.93 7.26
N PHE A 6 -37.07 21.00 5.93
CA PHE A 6 -36.46 20.05 4.98
C PHE A 6 -35.33 20.64 4.09
N LEU A 7 -35.01 21.93 4.18
CA LEU A 7 -34.01 22.56 3.32
C LEU A 7 -32.59 22.63 3.91
N TRP A 8 -32.43 22.36 5.19
CA TRP A 8 -31.13 22.53 5.86
C TRP A 8 -30.06 21.48 5.50
N PRO A 9 -30.36 20.17 5.33
CA PRO A 9 -29.34 19.21 4.95
C PRO A 9 -28.83 19.39 3.51
N ILE A 10 -29.66 19.85 2.60
CA ILE A 10 -29.27 20.02 1.19
C ILE A 10 -28.30 21.20 1.01
N VAL A 11 -28.49 22.29 1.74
CA VAL A 11 -27.61 23.47 1.70
C VAL A 11 -26.24 23.16 2.30
N PHE A 12 -26.19 22.33 3.34
CA PHE A 12 -24.94 21.93 3.99
C PHE A 12 -24.09 21.02 3.08
N ILE A 13 -24.72 20.08 2.36
CA ILE A 13 -24.03 19.19 1.40
C ILE A 13 -23.52 19.96 0.17
N GLN A 14 -24.24 20.95 -0.29
CA GLN A 14 -23.76 21.81 -1.39
C GLN A 14 -22.60 22.73 -0.97
N ARG A 15 -22.60 23.21 0.27
CA ARG A 15 -21.53 24.09 0.78
C ARG A 15 -20.22 23.32 0.99
N THR A 16 -20.27 22.07 1.45
CA THR A 16 -19.08 21.20 1.58
C THR A 16 -18.50 20.79 0.23
N LYS A 17 -19.32 20.47 -0.77
CA LYS A 17 -18.85 20.17 -2.14
C LYS A 17 -18.18 21.39 -2.81
N ARG A 18 -18.65 22.60 -2.52
CA ARG A 18 -18.09 23.85 -3.08
C ARG A 18 -16.75 24.21 -2.42
N THR A 19 -16.57 23.95 -1.12
CA THR A 19 -15.31 24.13 -0.39
C THR A 19 -14.27 23.11 -0.80
N MET A 20 -14.63 21.83 -0.98
CA MET A 20 -13.71 20.79 -1.46
C MET A 20 -13.20 21.09 -2.88
N LYS A 21 -14.06 21.55 -3.79
CA LYS A 21 -13.63 21.96 -5.14
C LYS A 21 -12.63 23.12 -5.08
N LYS A 22 -12.84 24.11 -4.22
CA LYS A 22 -11.91 25.24 -4.04
C LYS A 22 -10.56 24.80 -3.46
N LEU A 23 -10.54 23.84 -2.52
CA LEU A 23 -9.30 23.29 -1.96
C LEU A 23 -8.51 22.47 -2.99
N VAL A 24 -9.19 21.69 -3.84
CA VAL A 24 -8.56 20.96 -4.93
C VAL A 24 -7.99 21.92 -5.98
N PHE A 25 -8.72 22.98 -6.37
CA PHE A 25 -8.21 24.01 -7.28
C PHE A 25 -7.03 24.80 -6.68
N LEU A 26 -7.06 25.09 -5.37
CA LEU A 26 -5.97 25.78 -4.69
C LEU A 26 -4.70 24.92 -4.62
N SER A 27 -4.84 23.63 -4.36
CA SER A 27 -3.70 22.67 -4.38
C SER A 27 -3.13 22.50 -5.79
N LEU A 28 -3.99 22.44 -6.81
CA LEU A 28 -3.56 22.37 -8.21
C LEU A 28 -2.85 23.64 -8.68
N ALA A 29 -3.34 24.83 -8.26
CA ALA A 29 -2.71 26.11 -8.55
C ALA A 29 -1.36 26.26 -7.83
N LEU A 30 -1.25 25.79 -6.59
CA LEU A 30 0.02 25.82 -5.83
C LEU A 30 1.08 24.90 -6.45
N THR A 31 0.69 23.74 -6.97
CA THR A 31 1.61 22.86 -7.71
C THR A 31 2.02 23.47 -9.05
N ALA A 32 1.12 24.12 -9.77
CA ALA A 32 1.43 24.78 -11.03
C ALA A 32 2.42 25.96 -10.87
N THR A 33 2.34 26.74 -9.78
CA THR A 33 3.30 27.83 -9.50
C THR A 33 4.69 27.30 -9.14
N LEU A 34 4.79 26.14 -8.48
CA LEU A 34 6.09 25.51 -8.18
C LEU A 34 6.78 24.99 -9.45
N PHE A 35 6.03 24.61 -10.49
CA PHE A 35 6.59 24.24 -11.79
C PHE A 35 6.99 25.44 -12.66
N ALA A 36 6.31 26.58 -12.52
CA ALA A 36 6.60 27.79 -13.31
C ALA A 36 7.93 28.49 -12.90
N THR A 37 8.32 28.40 -11.63
CA THR A 37 9.59 28.98 -11.15
C THR A 37 10.82 28.13 -11.49
N ALA A 38 10.64 26.90 -11.98
CA ALA A 38 11.73 26.01 -12.36
C ALA A 38 12.25 26.27 -13.80
N GLN A 39 11.69 27.20 -14.57
CA GLN A 39 12.03 27.39 -15.98
C GLN A 39 13.05 28.51 -16.26
N THR A 40 13.60 29.19 -15.25
CA THR A 40 14.57 30.27 -15.47
C THR A 40 15.97 29.85 -15.08
N ALA A 41 16.68 29.24 -15.99
CA ALA A 41 18.08 29.32 -16.37
C ALA A 41 18.45 28.07 -17.20
N LYS A 42 18.71 28.23 -18.49
CA LYS A 42 19.41 27.18 -19.27
C LYS A 42 20.77 26.94 -18.62
N LYS A 43 20.84 25.99 -17.68
CA LYS A 43 22.12 25.44 -17.23
C LYS A 43 22.77 24.79 -18.44
N PRO A 44 24.10 24.96 -18.65
CA PRO A 44 24.83 24.29 -19.73
C PRO A 44 24.48 22.79 -19.65
N THR A 45 24.06 22.25 -20.77
CA THR A 45 23.76 20.83 -20.89
C THR A 45 25.03 20.04 -20.65
N LYS A 46 25.11 19.36 -19.51
CA LYS A 46 26.25 18.51 -19.20
C LYS A 46 26.30 17.38 -20.20
N ASP A 47 27.44 17.17 -20.82
CA ASP A 47 27.68 16.07 -21.76
C ASP A 47 27.83 14.76 -20.96
N TRP A 48 26.77 14.02 -20.89
CA TRP A 48 26.68 12.75 -20.13
C TRP A 48 27.40 11.58 -20.83
N SER A 49 27.76 11.71 -22.10
CA SER A 49 28.46 10.66 -22.84
C SER A 49 29.87 10.35 -22.30
N LYS A 50 30.44 11.31 -21.55
CA LYS A 50 31.78 11.23 -20.94
C LYS A 50 31.79 10.52 -19.59
N PHE A 51 30.62 10.13 -19.06
CA PHE A 51 30.51 9.51 -17.75
C PHE A 51 30.13 8.03 -17.89
N ASP A 52 30.89 7.17 -17.23
CA ASP A 52 30.56 5.75 -17.08
C ASP A 52 29.65 5.56 -15.86
N PHE A 53 28.41 5.17 -16.11
CA PHE A 53 27.41 4.87 -15.06
C PHE A 53 27.26 3.37 -14.79
N THR A 54 28.12 2.53 -15.35
CA THR A 54 28.03 1.07 -15.23
C THR A 54 28.20 0.63 -13.79
N ASN A 55 29.04 1.32 -13.02
CA ASN A 55 29.38 1.04 -11.62
C ASN A 55 28.77 2.05 -10.64
N ARG A 56 27.75 2.82 -11.05
CA ARG A 56 27.12 3.73 -10.07
C ARG A 56 26.43 2.93 -8.96
N ALA A 57 26.46 3.45 -7.72
CA ALA A 57 25.67 2.90 -6.63
C ALA A 57 24.18 2.90 -7.02
N ALA A 58 23.63 1.73 -7.30
CA ALA A 58 22.24 1.54 -7.68
C ALA A 58 21.45 1.00 -6.51
N ASP A 59 20.15 1.31 -6.47
CA ASP A 59 19.24 0.80 -5.45
C ASP A 59 18.92 -0.68 -5.74
N HIS A 60 19.90 -1.58 -5.55
CA HIS A 60 19.71 -3.01 -5.81
C HIS A 60 18.84 -3.67 -4.76
N LEU A 61 19.08 -3.40 -3.49
CA LEU A 61 18.24 -3.88 -2.40
C LEU A 61 17.23 -2.80 -2.00
N VAL A 62 15.96 -3.17 -2.02
CA VAL A 62 14.85 -2.29 -1.63
C VAL A 62 14.06 -2.96 -0.54
N ILE A 63 14.02 -2.33 0.63
CA ILE A 63 13.25 -2.79 1.81
C ILE A 63 12.15 -1.77 2.08
N GLN A 64 10.91 -2.25 2.18
CA GLN A 64 9.74 -1.41 2.43
C GLN A 64 8.98 -1.87 3.67
N TYR A 65 8.60 -0.91 4.50
CA TYR A 65 7.76 -1.15 5.67
C TYR A 65 6.76 0.00 5.83
N GLY A 66 5.52 -0.32 6.18
CA GLY A 66 4.52 0.73 6.38
C GLY A 66 3.13 0.20 6.74
N ALA A 67 2.20 1.15 6.77
CA ALA A 67 0.79 0.91 7.01
C ALA A 67 0.09 0.38 5.77
N GLU A 68 -0.95 -0.43 5.99
CA GLU A 68 -1.78 -1.01 4.94
C GLU A 68 -3.24 -0.97 5.32
N ALA A 69 -4.11 -0.73 4.34
CA ALA A 69 -5.55 -0.73 4.52
C ALA A 69 -6.26 -1.44 3.35
N TRP A 70 -7.37 -2.11 3.65
CA TRP A 70 -8.32 -2.58 2.64
C TRP A 70 -9.38 -1.51 2.41
N LEU A 71 -9.46 -1.04 1.18
CA LEU A 71 -10.47 -0.09 0.71
C LEU A 71 -11.73 -0.85 0.24
N ASN A 72 -12.87 -0.14 0.22
CA ASN A 72 -14.17 -0.67 -0.23
C ASN A 72 -14.62 -1.93 0.53
N ARG A 73 -14.16 -2.08 1.78
CA ARG A 73 -14.59 -3.16 2.65
C ARG A 73 -16.00 -2.91 3.18
N PRO A 74 -16.81 -3.97 3.38
CA PRO A 74 -18.09 -3.84 4.06
C PRO A 74 -17.94 -3.29 5.48
N THR A 75 -18.94 -2.57 5.96
CA THR A 75 -18.93 -1.98 7.32
C THR A 75 -18.82 -3.03 8.43
N ALA A 76 -19.35 -4.24 8.19
CA ALA A 76 -19.24 -5.37 9.11
C ALA A 76 -17.82 -5.95 9.21
N LEU A 77 -16.96 -5.74 8.21
CA LEU A 77 -15.57 -6.15 8.23
C LEU A 77 -14.71 -5.02 8.81
N ARG A 78 -14.57 -4.96 10.11
CA ARG A 78 -13.79 -3.93 10.80
C ARG A 78 -12.30 -4.30 10.80
N THR A 79 -11.47 -3.36 10.36
CA THR A 79 -10.00 -3.47 10.43
C THR A 79 -9.51 -2.27 11.23
N GLY A 80 -8.56 -2.42 12.17
CA GLY A 80 -8.05 -1.23 12.78
C GLY A 80 -7.44 -1.28 14.17
N ASN A 81 -7.75 -2.24 15.03
CA ASN A 81 -7.16 -2.29 16.39
C ASN A 81 -5.75 -2.85 16.43
N GLY A 82 -5.20 -3.19 15.31
CA GLY A 82 -3.80 -3.48 15.16
C GLY A 82 -3.34 -2.68 13.97
N PHE A 83 -2.23 -2.06 14.08
CA PHE A 83 -1.60 -1.39 12.95
C PHE A 83 -1.38 -2.40 11.80
N SER A 84 -2.33 -2.42 10.85
CA SER A 84 -2.22 -3.24 9.65
C SER A 84 -1.01 -2.76 8.85
N ARG A 85 -0.13 -3.68 8.47
CA ARG A 85 1.20 -3.34 7.95
C ARG A 85 1.64 -4.27 6.84
N HIS A 86 2.54 -3.76 6.02
CA HIS A 86 3.26 -4.55 5.02
C HIS A 86 4.76 -4.51 5.27
N PHE A 87 5.44 -5.55 4.81
CA PHE A 87 6.90 -5.63 4.76
C PHE A 87 7.28 -6.27 3.44
N ASN A 88 8.07 -5.58 2.63
CA ASN A 88 8.49 -6.07 1.33
C ASN A 88 10.00 -5.98 1.20
N VAL A 89 10.59 -6.94 0.50
CA VAL A 89 12.02 -6.96 0.16
C VAL A 89 12.15 -7.31 -1.31
N TYR A 90 12.86 -6.46 -2.05
CA TYR A 90 13.10 -6.65 -3.48
C TYR A 90 14.59 -6.57 -3.80
N PHE A 91 15.02 -7.41 -4.72
CA PHE A 91 16.29 -7.27 -5.42
C PHE A 91 16.02 -6.70 -6.80
N MET A 92 16.59 -5.53 -7.08
CA MET A 92 16.30 -4.72 -8.27
C MET A 92 17.54 -4.57 -9.14
N PHE A 93 17.36 -4.67 -10.46
CA PHE A 93 18.35 -4.29 -11.45
C PHE A 93 17.99 -2.89 -11.97
N ASP A 94 18.95 -1.97 -11.96
CA ASP A 94 18.77 -0.59 -12.38
C ASP A 94 19.60 -0.29 -13.63
N LYS A 95 18.94 0.12 -14.72
CA LYS A 95 19.57 0.44 -16.00
C LYS A 95 19.37 1.92 -16.34
N PRO A 96 20.42 2.76 -16.26
CA PRO A 96 20.35 4.15 -16.66
C PRO A 96 20.01 4.32 -18.14
N VAL A 97 19.22 5.34 -18.45
CA VAL A 97 18.93 5.74 -19.84
C VAL A 97 20.17 6.44 -20.41
N LYS A 98 20.75 5.91 -21.48
CA LYS A 98 22.01 6.43 -22.07
C LYS A 98 21.94 7.90 -22.45
N SER A 99 20.82 8.37 -22.99
CA SER A 99 20.64 9.76 -23.41
C SER A 99 20.49 10.74 -22.23
N ASN A 100 19.97 10.27 -21.09
CA ASN A 100 19.81 11.09 -19.89
C ASN A 100 19.86 10.19 -18.64
N PRO A 101 21.02 10.03 -18.02
CA PRO A 101 21.23 9.14 -16.87
C PRO A 101 20.54 9.59 -15.57
N LYS A 102 19.87 10.76 -15.58
CA LYS A 102 18.94 11.13 -14.52
C LYS A 102 17.75 10.19 -14.45
N TYR A 103 17.41 9.52 -15.55
CA TYR A 103 16.37 8.52 -15.61
C TYR A 103 16.98 7.13 -15.70
N SER A 104 16.31 6.17 -15.07
CA SER A 104 16.64 4.76 -15.21
C SER A 104 15.38 3.91 -15.21
N VAL A 105 15.50 2.71 -15.76
CA VAL A 105 14.49 1.66 -15.70
C VAL A 105 14.99 0.59 -14.74
N ALA A 106 14.22 0.29 -13.73
CA ALA A 106 14.54 -0.74 -12.76
C ALA A 106 13.47 -1.83 -12.79
N TYR A 107 13.92 -3.07 -12.68
CA TYR A 107 13.06 -4.25 -12.57
C TYR A 107 13.71 -5.25 -11.62
N GLY A 108 12.90 -6.11 -11.03
CA GLY A 108 13.45 -7.03 -10.05
C GLY A 108 12.51 -8.13 -9.64
N VAL A 109 12.89 -8.82 -8.58
CA VAL A 109 12.10 -9.86 -7.93
C VAL A 109 12.15 -9.69 -6.43
N GLY A 110 11.13 -10.16 -5.73
CA GLY A 110 11.12 -10.10 -4.28
C GLY A 110 9.90 -10.72 -3.65
N LEU A 111 9.76 -10.45 -2.35
CA LEU A 111 8.66 -10.93 -1.52
C LEU A 111 7.92 -9.75 -0.93
N GLY A 112 6.60 -9.75 -1.09
CA GLY A 112 5.70 -8.83 -0.43
C GLY A 112 4.86 -9.56 0.61
N THR A 113 4.78 -8.99 1.82
CA THR A 113 3.94 -9.52 2.88
C THR A 113 2.92 -8.47 3.33
N SER A 114 1.71 -8.91 3.55
CA SER A 114 0.58 -8.10 4.02
C SER A 114 0.02 -8.70 5.28
N HIS A 115 -0.19 -7.89 6.31
CA HIS A 115 -0.76 -8.26 7.59
C HIS A 115 -1.94 -7.33 7.92
N ILE A 116 -3.15 -7.80 7.73
CA ILE A 116 -4.36 -7.06 8.07
C ILE A 116 -4.89 -7.54 9.43
N PHE A 117 -5.01 -6.63 10.37
CA PHE A 117 -5.59 -6.90 11.68
C PHE A 117 -7.09 -6.60 11.66
N PHE A 118 -7.87 -7.50 12.22
CA PHE A 118 -9.30 -7.34 12.36
C PHE A 118 -9.63 -6.86 13.78
N ASP A 119 -10.61 -5.96 13.84
CA ASP A 119 -11.15 -5.40 15.06
C ASP A 119 -12.59 -5.85 15.23
N ASN A 120 -12.89 -6.42 16.41
CA ASN A 120 -14.23 -6.88 16.74
C ASN A 120 -14.93 -7.66 15.60
N THR A 121 -14.14 -8.39 14.81
CA THR A 121 -14.64 -9.18 13.68
C THR A 121 -13.94 -10.54 13.66
N ARG A 122 -14.73 -11.59 13.72
CA ARG A 122 -14.28 -12.95 13.43
C ARG A 122 -14.35 -13.17 11.93
N VAL A 123 -13.22 -13.48 11.31
CA VAL A 123 -13.14 -13.81 9.88
C VAL A 123 -12.79 -15.28 9.78
N ASP A 124 -13.67 -16.07 9.17
CA ASP A 124 -13.53 -17.51 9.08
C ASP A 124 -12.96 -17.94 7.73
N PHE A 125 -11.65 -18.16 7.68
CA PHE A 125 -10.97 -18.73 6.51
C PHE A 125 -11.03 -20.26 6.47
N LYS A 126 -11.47 -20.91 7.57
CA LYS A 126 -11.55 -22.37 7.67
C LYS A 126 -12.86 -22.90 7.12
N SER A 127 -13.92 -22.06 7.10
CA SER A 127 -15.22 -22.47 6.57
C SER A 127 -15.09 -22.91 5.12
N GLY A 128 -15.75 -24.02 4.77
CA GLY A 128 -15.89 -24.43 3.38
C GLY A 128 -16.91 -23.61 2.58
N ALA A 129 -17.42 -22.50 3.16
CA ALA A 129 -18.48 -21.68 2.59
C ALA A 129 -18.11 -21.13 1.19
N PRO A 130 -19.07 -20.91 0.30
CA PRO A 130 -18.83 -20.32 -1.01
C PRO A 130 -18.19 -18.92 -0.94
N THR A 131 -18.56 -18.14 0.09
CA THR A 131 -18.04 -16.79 0.30
C THR A 131 -17.36 -16.67 1.65
N LEU A 132 -16.40 -15.74 1.77
CA LEU A 132 -15.72 -15.45 3.02
C LEU A 132 -16.73 -15.00 4.08
N GLN A 133 -16.80 -15.76 5.17
CA GLN A 133 -17.70 -15.46 6.28
C GLN A 133 -16.99 -14.54 7.28
N TYR A 134 -17.67 -13.49 7.71
CA TYR A 134 -17.22 -12.58 8.76
C TYR A 134 -18.42 -12.17 9.63
N THR A 135 -18.22 -12.19 10.95
CA THR A 135 -19.26 -11.95 11.93
C THR A 135 -18.75 -10.94 12.97
N ALA A 136 -19.60 -9.99 13.34
CA ALA A 136 -19.32 -9.12 14.47
C ALA A 136 -19.24 -9.96 15.76
N VAL A 137 -18.28 -9.67 16.64
CA VAL A 137 -17.93 -10.55 17.76
C VAL A 137 -18.63 -10.19 19.07
N ASP A 138 -19.57 -9.24 19.04
CA ASP A 138 -20.29 -8.79 20.25
C ASP A 138 -21.17 -9.90 20.88
N SER A 139 -21.37 -11.01 20.16
CA SER A 139 -22.25 -12.10 20.58
C SER A 139 -21.67 -13.51 20.54
N VAL A 140 -20.41 -13.67 20.17
CA VAL A 140 -19.75 -14.98 20.01
C VAL A 140 -18.31 -14.96 20.53
N ASP A 141 -17.77 -16.15 20.81
CA ASP A 141 -16.36 -16.30 21.16
C ASP A 141 -15.47 -15.81 20.02
N HIS A 142 -14.44 -15.04 20.35
CA HIS A 142 -13.58 -14.41 19.36
C HIS A 142 -12.13 -14.30 19.83
N PHE A 143 -11.22 -14.08 18.88
CA PHE A 143 -9.82 -13.87 19.23
C PHE A 143 -9.57 -12.42 19.64
N LYS A 144 -8.95 -12.21 20.80
CA LYS A 144 -8.48 -10.89 21.26
C LYS A 144 -7.57 -10.20 20.24
N LYS A 145 -6.79 -10.98 19.47
CA LYS A 145 -6.00 -10.51 18.33
C LYS A 145 -6.21 -11.45 17.14
N ASN A 146 -6.76 -10.94 16.06
CA ASN A 146 -6.97 -11.69 14.83
C ASN A 146 -6.35 -10.96 13.64
N LYS A 147 -5.64 -11.68 12.77
CA LYS A 147 -5.07 -11.12 11.55
C LYS A 147 -5.12 -12.09 10.38
N ALA A 148 -5.30 -11.55 9.17
CA ALA A 148 -4.99 -12.23 7.93
C ALA A 148 -3.60 -11.84 7.45
N THR A 149 -2.88 -12.80 6.92
CA THR A 149 -1.56 -12.59 6.31
C THR A 149 -1.55 -13.20 4.92
N SER A 150 -1.08 -12.44 3.94
CA SER A 150 -0.77 -12.93 2.60
C SER A 150 0.68 -12.65 2.25
N ILE A 151 1.31 -13.60 1.54
CA ILE A 151 2.71 -13.53 1.10
C ILE A 151 2.70 -13.75 -0.41
N TYR A 152 3.27 -12.81 -1.15
CA TYR A 152 3.38 -12.85 -2.61
C TYR A 152 4.85 -12.88 -3.04
N ALA A 153 5.16 -13.69 -4.05
CA ALA A 153 6.33 -13.45 -4.89
C ALA A 153 5.96 -12.31 -5.83
N GLU A 154 6.78 -11.28 -5.91
CA GLU A 154 6.46 -10.06 -6.64
C GLU A 154 7.57 -9.71 -7.63
N ILE A 155 7.17 -9.19 -8.78
CA ILE A 155 8.03 -8.65 -9.83
C ILE A 155 7.70 -7.17 -9.97
N PRO A 156 8.48 -6.27 -9.34
CA PRO A 156 8.36 -4.83 -9.53
C PRO A 156 9.07 -4.38 -10.81
N ALA A 157 8.52 -3.35 -11.46
CA ALA A 157 9.15 -2.60 -12.54
C ALA A 157 8.90 -1.11 -12.32
N GLU A 158 9.96 -0.29 -12.35
CA GLU A 158 9.92 1.13 -12.00
C GLU A 158 10.65 1.98 -13.04
N ILE A 159 10.14 3.17 -13.30
CA ILE A 159 10.90 4.28 -13.89
C ILE A 159 11.36 5.15 -12.74
N ARG A 160 12.66 5.42 -12.67
CA ARG A 160 13.31 6.16 -11.59
C ARG A 160 13.90 7.47 -12.12
N TYR A 161 13.85 8.48 -11.27
CA TYR A 161 14.49 9.76 -11.48
C TYR A 161 15.48 10.04 -10.36
N TYR A 162 16.67 10.54 -10.69
CA TYR A 162 17.73 10.99 -9.80
C TYR A 162 18.12 12.43 -10.11
N SER A 163 18.07 13.32 -9.13
CA SER A 163 18.50 14.70 -9.34
C SER A 163 19.99 14.80 -9.62
N ASN A 164 20.80 13.94 -9.00
CA ASN A 164 22.22 13.78 -9.23
C ASN A 164 22.56 12.31 -9.55
N PRO A 165 22.70 11.94 -10.83
CA PRO A 165 22.98 10.57 -11.23
C PRO A 165 24.40 10.11 -10.92
N GLU A 166 25.35 11.02 -10.68
CA GLU A 166 26.74 10.71 -10.32
C GLU A 166 26.83 10.24 -8.86
N ASN A 167 25.98 10.76 -7.99
CA ASN A 167 25.94 10.37 -6.59
C ASN A 167 24.48 10.12 -6.14
N PRO A 168 23.92 8.96 -6.43
CA PRO A 168 22.55 8.60 -6.05
C PRO A 168 22.29 8.67 -4.53
N ASN A 169 23.32 8.46 -3.71
CA ASN A 169 23.22 8.49 -2.26
C ASN A 169 23.10 9.91 -1.68
N LYS A 170 23.39 10.94 -2.50
CA LYS A 170 23.22 12.38 -2.17
C LYS A 170 22.31 13.05 -3.19
N SER A 171 21.19 12.41 -3.51
CA SER A 171 20.28 12.80 -4.58
C SER A 171 18.83 12.71 -4.14
N TRP A 172 18.01 13.64 -4.60
CA TRP A 172 16.56 13.44 -4.60
C TRP A 172 16.20 12.33 -5.58
N LYS A 173 15.37 11.41 -5.13
CA LYS A 173 14.92 10.26 -5.90
C LYS A 173 13.40 10.29 -6.01
N ALA A 174 12.89 9.96 -7.18
CA ALA A 174 11.48 9.68 -7.40
C ALA A 174 11.36 8.43 -8.28
N ALA A 175 10.34 7.63 -8.04
CA ALA A 175 10.03 6.48 -8.88
C ALA A 175 8.53 6.29 -9.00
N ILE A 176 8.11 5.82 -10.16
CA ILE A 176 6.76 5.32 -10.41
C ILE A 176 6.88 3.96 -11.07
N GLY A 177 6.01 3.04 -10.70
CA GLY A 177 6.11 1.70 -11.22
C GLY A 177 4.84 0.88 -11.09
N VAL A 178 4.96 -0.34 -11.57
CA VAL A 178 3.95 -1.37 -11.45
C VAL A 178 4.54 -2.60 -10.78
N LYS A 179 3.69 -3.42 -10.20
CA LYS A 179 4.08 -4.61 -9.46
C LYS A 179 3.08 -5.72 -9.74
N VAL A 180 3.60 -6.87 -10.14
CA VAL A 180 2.82 -8.09 -10.34
C VAL A 180 3.25 -9.10 -9.29
N GLY A 181 2.29 -9.69 -8.57
CA GLY A 181 2.55 -10.68 -7.53
C GLY A 181 1.78 -11.98 -7.74
N SER A 182 2.41 -13.09 -7.36
CA SER A 182 1.80 -14.42 -7.28
C SER A 182 1.73 -14.89 -5.84
N LEU A 183 0.57 -15.35 -5.37
CA LEU A 183 0.33 -15.74 -3.99
C LEU A 183 1.08 -17.03 -3.61
N ILE A 184 2.07 -16.91 -2.74
CA ILE A 184 2.80 -18.05 -2.17
C ILE A 184 1.99 -18.67 -1.04
N LYS A 185 1.52 -17.84 -0.09
CA LYS A 185 0.88 -18.31 1.14
C LYS A 185 -0.15 -17.31 1.65
N ALA A 186 -1.28 -17.83 2.15
CA ALA A 186 -2.24 -17.04 2.90
C ALA A 186 -2.67 -17.80 4.15
N TYR A 187 -2.87 -17.09 5.26
CA TYR A 187 -3.34 -17.68 6.52
C TYR A 187 -3.97 -16.63 7.42
N THR A 188 -4.85 -17.08 8.31
CA THR A 188 -5.27 -16.31 9.49
C THR A 188 -4.53 -16.80 10.73
N LYS A 189 -4.31 -15.88 11.66
CA LYS A 189 -3.74 -16.18 12.97
C LYS A 189 -4.55 -15.45 14.04
N GLY A 190 -5.24 -16.21 14.86
CA GLY A 190 -5.91 -15.77 16.08
C GLY A 190 -5.04 -16.07 17.31
N LYS A 191 -5.02 -15.14 18.27
CA LYS A 191 -4.35 -15.30 19.56
C LYS A 191 -5.33 -14.95 20.68
N ASN A 192 -5.34 -15.80 21.73
CA ASN A 192 -6.21 -15.72 22.89
C ASN A 192 -7.70 -15.67 22.51
N LEU A 193 -8.33 -16.85 22.45
CA LEU A 193 -9.77 -16.98 22.28
C LEU A 193 -10.45 -16.56 23.58
N ILE A 194 -11.30 -15.56 23.51
CA ILE A 194 -12.06 -15.04 24.64
C ILE A 194 -13.57 -15.24 24.42
N ASN A 195 -14.28 -15.51 25.51
CA ASN A 195 -15.74 -15.61 25.52
C ASN A 195 -16.40 -14.22 25.54
N LYS A 196 -17.74 -14.19 25.60
CA LYS A 196 -18.52 -12.93 25.67
C LYS A 196 -18.20 -12.09 26.91
N GLN A 197 -17.74 -12.70 27.98
CA GLN A 197 -17.34 -12.06 29.23
C GLN A 197 -15.90 -11.51 29.20
N GLY A 198 -15.15 -11.79 28.12
CA GLY A 198 -13.77 -11.36 27.98
C GLY A 198 -12.76 -12.31 28.63
N GLU A 199 -13.19 -13.48 29.09
CA GLU A 199 -12.34 -14.50 29.72
C GLU A 199 -11.70 -15.40 28.66
N SER A 200 -10.47 -15.82 28.90
CA SER A 200 -9.74 -16.72 27.99
C SER A 200 -10.28 -18.15 28.07
N VAL A 201 -10.80 -18.67 26.96
CA VAL A 201 -11.39 -20.03 26.88
C VAL A 201 -10.30 -21.11 27.03
N TYR A 202 -9.17 -20.94 26.37
CA TYR A 202 -8.05 -21.92 26.39
C TYR A 202 -6.75 -21.31 26.95
N GLY A 203 -6.84 -20.20 27.69
CA GLY A 203 -5.69 -19.46 28.21
C GLY A 203 -5.10 -18.45 27.23
N THR A 204 -4.35 -17.49 27.77
CA THR A 204 -3.82 -16.34 27.01
C THR A 204 -2.77 -16.67 25.96
N ALA A 205 -2.13 -17.85 26.08
CA ALA A 205 -1.10 -18.34 25.15
C ALA A 205 -1.70 -19.06 23.93
N TYR A 206 -3.00 -19.37 23.93
CA TYR A 206 -3.65 -20.11 22.85
C TYR A 206 -3.53 -19.40 21.51
N ILE A 207 -3.09 -20.13 20.49
CA ILE A 207 -2.91 -19.62 19.11
C ILE A 207 -3.56 -20.62 18.15
N GLU A 208 -4.44 -20.10 17.31
CA GLU A 208 -4.99 -20.84 16.17
C GLU A 208 -4.48 -20.25 14.87
N LYS A 209 -4.03 -21.10 13.94
CA LYS A 209 -3.55 -20.69 12.62
C LYS A 209 -4.22 -21.55 11.55
N ASN A 210 -4.95 -20.90 10.65
CA ASN A 210 -5.63 -21.54 9.53
C ASN A 210 -4.96 -21.13 8.23
N VAL A 211 -4.32 -22.08 7.54
CA VAL A 211 -3.62 -21.85 6.27
C VAL A 211 -4.53 -22.22 5.12
N THR A 212 -4.91 -21.24 4.29
CA THR A 212 -5.69 -21.47 3.09
C THR A 212 -5.50 -20.34 2.09
N LYS A 213 -5.47 -20.68 0.81
CA LYS A 213 -5.44 -19.74 -0.31
C LYS A 213 -6.84 -19.57 -0.96
N ARG A 214 -7.87 -20.18 -0.39
CA ARG A 214 -9.19 -20.32 -1.02
C ARG A 214 -9.78 -18.96 -1.39
N TYR A 215 -9.79 -18.03 -0.46
CA TYR A 215 -10.48 -16.75 -0.60
C TYR A 215 -9.60 -15.63 -1.17
N ILE A 216 -8.29 -15.71 -0.97
CA ILE A 216 -7.34 -14.66 -1.37
C ILE A 216 -7.01 -14.79 -2.86
N ASN A 217 -6.99 -13.66 -3.56
CA ASN A 217 -6.64 -13.63 -4.98
C ASN A 217 -5.22 -14.15 -5.20
N GLY A 218 -5.07 -15.08 -6.15
CA GLY A 218 -3.79 -15.65 -6.51
C GLY A 218 -2.83 -14.66 -7.15
N THR A 219 -3.36 -13.58 -7.74
CA THR A 219 -2.58 -12.55 -8.42
C THR A 219 -2.79 -11.20 -7.76
N SER A 220 -1.73 -10.44 -7.57
CA SER A 220 -1.75 -9.05 -7.10
C SER A 220 -1.19 -8.14 -8.20
N LEU A 221 -1.97 -7.13 -8.61
CA LEU A 221 -1.58 -6.13 -9.59
C LEU A 221 -1.65 -4.76 -8.92
N ALA A 222 -0.52 -4.06 -8.84
CA ALA A 222 -0.46 -2.78 -8.13
C ALA A 222 0.35 -1.75 -8.92
N VAL A 223 -0.03 -0.48 -8.75
CA VAL A 223 0.79 0.67 -9.09
C VAL A 223 1.52 1.15 -7.85
N THR A 224 2.74 1.65 -8.01
CA THR A 224 3.58 2.10 -6.91
C THR A 224 4.21 3.44 -7.23
N GLY A 225 4.43 4.25 -6.21
CA GLY A 225 5.17 5.49 -6.31
C GLY A 225 6.04 5.69 -5.07
N ARG A 226 7.21 6.30 -5.25
CA ARG A 226 8.09 6.68 -4.14
C ARG A 226 8.83 7.97 -4.41
N VAL A 227 9.13 8.70 -3.34
CA VAL A 227 9.92 9.93 -3.39
C VAL A 227 10.76 10.02 -2.12
N GLY A 228 12.00 10.47 -2.24
CA GLY A 228 12.90 10.57 -1.09
C GLY A 228 14.25 11.16 -1.42
N TYR A 229 15.14 11.10 -0.44
CA TYR A 229 16.51 11.58 -0.55
C TYR A 229 17.49 10.51 -0.05
N GLY A 230 18.57 10.31 -0.80
CA GLY A 230 19.57 9.32 -0.46
C GLY A 230 19.00 7.91 -0.39
N SER A 231 19.19 7.23 0.73
CA SER A 231 18.70 5.85 0.93
C SER A 231 17.28 5.78 1.47
N LEU A 232 16.68 6.90 1.91
CA LEU A 232 15.36 6.92 2.53
C LEU A 232 14.32 7.53 1.58
N SER A 233 13.19 6.86 1.41
CA SER A 233 12.06 7.35 0.61
C SER A 233 10.73 7.04 1.30
N LEU A 234 9.74 7.88 1.06
CA LEU A 234 8.33 7.56 1.30
C LEU A 234 7.80 6.83 0.08
N HIS A 235 6.98 5.81 0.29
CA HIS A 235 6.31 5.10 -0.80
C HIS A 235 4.81 4.97 -0.56
N ALA A 236 4.09 4.85 -1.66
CA ALA A 236 2.69 4.49 -1.70
C ALA A 236 2.49 3.39 -2.75
N GLY A 237 1.55 2.49 -2.49
CA GLY A 237 1.16 1.43 -3.43
C GLY A 237 -0.34 1.22 -3.40
N TYR A 238 -0.93 1.03 -4.57
CA TYR A 238 -2.34 0.75 -4.74
C TYR A 238 -2.53 -0.50 -5.59
N GLN A 239 -3.07 -1.56 -4.97
CA GLN A 239 -3.48 -2.76 -5.67
C GLN A 239 -4.87 -2.53 -6.27
N PHE A 240 -4.97 -2.51 -7.59
CA PHE A 240 -6.22 -2.20 -8.28
C PHE A 240 -7.11 -3.42 -8.54
N ASN A 241 -6.55 -4.63 -8.58
CA ASN A 241 -7.37 -5.83 -8.58
C ASN A 241 -7.81 -6.22 -7.16
N SER A 242 -8.90 -6.98 -7.06
CA SER A 242 -9.47 -7.37 -5.77
C SER A 242 -8.51 -8.23 -4.95
N VAL A 243 -8.48 -7.98 -3.62
CA VAL A 243 -7.76 -8.81 -2.64
C VAL A 243 -8.37 -10.20 -2.53
N LEU A 244 -9.70 -10.30 -2.58
CA LEU A 244 -10.41 -11.58 -2.62
C LEU A 244 -10.60 -12.04 -4.07
N LYS A 245 -10.65 -13.35 -4.26
CA LYS A 245 -11.04 -13.93 -5.54
C LYS A 245 -12.45 -13.51 -5.90
N GLU A 246 -12.73 -13.36 -7.18
CA GLU A 246 -14.07 -13.12 -7.71
C GLU A 246 -15.03 -14.24 -7.27
N GLY A 247 -16.23 -13.85 -6.84
CA GLY A 247 -17.25 -14.76 -6.32
C GLY A 247 -17.06 -15.20 -4.86
N PHE A 248 -15.92 -14.88 -4.21
CA PHE A 248 -15.65 -15.29 -2.83
C PHE A 248 -15.87 -14.19 -1.79
N GLY A 249 -16.27 -13.01 -2.21
CA GLY A 249 -16.58 -11.88 -1.31
C GLY A 249 -16.61 -10.55 -2.06
N PRO A 250 -16.72 -9.43 -1.32
CA PRO A 250 -16.76 -8.09 -1.91
C PRO A 250 -15.44 -7.73 -2.60
N THR A 251 -15.54 -6.91 -3.62
CA THR A 251 -14.37 -6.35 -4.32
C THR A 251 -13.69 -5.32 -3.43
N MET A 252 -12.53 -5.67 -2.90
CA MET A 252 -11.74 -4.81 -2.00
C MET A 252 -10.36 -4.60 -2.61
N GLN A 253 -9.85 -3.37 -2.53
CA GLN A 253 -8.50 -3.00 -2.97
C GLN A 253 -7.59 -2.79 -1.77
N ARG A 254 -6.28 -2.85 -2.01
CA ARG A 254 -5.27 -2.66 -0.98
C ARG A 254 -4.51 -1.36 -1.23
N LEU A 255 -4.48 -0.50 -0.22
CA LEU A 255 -3.65 0.70 -0.18
C LEU A 255 -2.53 0.51 0.83
N SER A 256 -1.32 0.82 0.45
CA SER A 256 -0.13 0.77 1.31
C SER A 256 0.61 2.10 1.28
N VAL A 257 1.10 2.55 2.43
CA VAL A 257 1.93 3.76 2.57
C VAL A 257 3.01 3.49 3.62
N GLY A 258 4.23 3.91 3.36
CA GLY A 258 5.31 3.66 4.30
C GLY A 258 6.65 4.25 3.89
N ILE A 259 7.70 3.72 4.49
CA ILE A 259 9.09 4.08 4.23
C ILE A 259 9.80 2.99 3.44
N THR A 260 10.70 3.42 2.57
CA THR A 260 11.58 2.56 1.79
C THR A 260 13.03 2.88 2.13
N LEU A 261 13.81 1.86 2.42
CA LEU A 261 15.27 1.90 2.43
C LEU A 261 15.78 1.29 1.12
N SER A 262 16.66 2.00 0.42
CA SER A 262 17.25 1.54 -0.84
C SER A 262 18.68 2.03 -0.98
N GLY A 263 19.50 1.33 -1.78
CA GLY A 263 20.91 1.72 -1.98
C GLY A 263 21.82 1.30 -0.82
N LEU A 264 21.47 0.17 -0.19
CA LEU A 264 22.30 -0.50 0.82
C LEU A 264 23.34 -1.38 0.15
#